data_d10570d9c96e631e949db0591970430a
#
_entry.id   d10570d9c96e631e949db0591970430a
#
_cell.length_a   1.000
_cell.length_b   1.000
_cell.length_c   1.000
_cell.angle_alpha   90.00
_cell.angle_beta   90.00
_cell.angle_gamma   90.00
#
_symmetry.space_group_name_H-M   'P 1'
#
loop_
_entity.id
_entity.type
_entity.pdbx_description
1 polymer ?
#
loop_
_entity_poly.entity_id
_entity_poly.type
_entity_poly.pdbx_seq_one_letter_code
_entity_poly.pdbx_strand_id
1 'polypeptide(L)'
;MAEFQRGDIVCNGYAGERNSHRYLLYLGKSTITQGRYRSRGYTCLTHDAEKIQLFRDNDPLYRVGHMAEYDSFMAALAGLKDFKEDT
;
A
#
# COMPACT_ATOMS: atom_id res chain seq x y z
N MET A 1 -2.29 -12.18 -12.56
CA MET A 1 -1.82 -10.92 -11.97
C MET A 1 -2.93 -10.29 -11.18
N ALA A 2 -2.63 -10.00 -9.94
CA ALA A 2 -3.62 -9.33 -9.10
C ALA A 2 -3.73 -7.87 -9.50
N GLU A 3 -4.95 -7.41 -9.73
CA GLU A 3 -5.21 -6.00 -9.87
C GLU A 3 -5.79 -5.49 -8.57
N PHE A 4 -5.22 -4.39 -8.09
CA PHE A 4 -5.71 -3.76 -6.88
C PHE A 4 -6.89 -2.86 -7.22
N GLN A 5 -7.80 -2.70 -6.27
CA GLN A 5 -8.93 -1.79 -6.36
C GLN A 5 -8.76 -0.68 -5.34
N ARG A 6 -9.29 0.49 -5.66
CA ARG A 6 -9.25 1.61 -4.72
C ARG A 6 -9.87 1.20 -3.39
N GLY A 7 -9.14 1.47 -2.32
CA GLY A 7 -9.54 1.05 -0.98
C GLY A 7 -8.91 -0.24 -0.51
N ASP A 8 -8.21 -0.95 -1.38
CA ASP A 8 -7.46 -2.12 -0.97
C ASP A 8 -6.33 -1.72 -0.05
N ILE A 9 -6.10 -2.53 0.98
CA ILE A 9 -4.95 -2.39 1.85
C ILE A 9 -3.88 -3.31 1.33
N VAL A 10 -2.72 -2.74 1.02
CA VAL A 10 -1.61 -3.47 0.42
C VAL A 10 -0.41 -3.45 1.35
N CYS A 11 0.36 -4.52 1.30
CA CYS A 11 1.61 -4.64 2.05
C CYS A 11 2.77 -4.50 1.08
N ASN A 12 3.73 -3.64 1.43
CA ASN A 12 4.95 -3.49 0.65
C ASN A 12 6.02 -4.42 1.22
N GLY A 13 6.38 -5.44 0.47
CA GLY A 13 7.33 -6.45 0.91
C GLY A 13 8.75 -5.94 1.14
N TYR A 14 9.12 -4.80 0.54
CA TYR A 14 10.44 -4.21 0.79
C TYR A 14 10.51 -3.41 2.08
N ALA A 15 9.39 -2.94 2.59
CA ALA A 15 9.39 -2.14 3.81
C ALA A 15 9.48 -3.03 5.04
N GLY A 16 10.30 -2.65 6.00
CA GLY A 16 10.39 -3.35 7.27
C GLY A 16 9.10 -3.25 8.07
N GLU A 17 8.95 -4.10 9.06
CA GLU A 17 7.71 -4.19 9.85
C GLU A 17 7.34 -2.90 10.56
N ARG A 18 8.34 -2.10 10.92
CA ARG A 18 8.13 -0.82 11.62
C ARG A 18 8.08 0.38 10.68
N ASN A 19 8.26 0.14 9.39
CA ASN A 19 8.26 1.22 8.42
C ASN A 19 6.83 1.68 8.16
N SER A 20 6.62 2.99 8.11
CA SER A 20 5.31 3.58 7.82
C SER A 20 4.79 3.22 6.41
N HIS A 21 5.68 2.79 5.52
CA HIS A 21 5.31 2.37 4.17
C HIS A 21 5.03 0.86 4.06
N ARG A 22 5.02 0.15 5.19
CA ARG A 22 4.75 -1.30 5.18
C ARG A 22 3.33 -1.61 4.74
N TYR A 23 2.35 -0.91 5.32
CA TYR A 23 0.95 -1.07 4.96
C TYR A 23 0.45 0.24 4.38
N LEU A 24 -0.19 0.15 3.23
CA LEU A 24 -0.61 1.32 2.47
C LEU A 24 -2.05 1.13 2.00
N LEU A 25 -2.75 2.24 1.87
CA LEU A 25 -4.07 2.26 1.27
C LEU A 25 -3.93 2.56 -0.22
N TYR A 26 -4.32 1.61 -1.04
CA TYR A 26 -4.22 1.77 -2.49
C TYR A 26 -5.26 2.76 -3.00
N LEU A 27 -4.83 3.76 -3.75
CA LEU A 27 -5.70 4.78 -4.32
C LEU A 27 -5.91 4.60 -5.82
N GLY A 28 -4.93 4.11 -6.54
CA GLY A 28 -5.06 3.92 -7.98
C GLY A 28 -3.72 3.77 -8.68
N LYS A 29 -3.80 3.52 -9.97
CA LYS A 29 -2.63 3.48 -10.84
C LYS A 29 -2.19 4.90 -11.15
N SER A 30 -0.89 5.08 -11.33
CA SER A 30 -0.32 6.38 -11.69
C SER A 30 0.83 6.20 -12.64
N THR A 31 1.27 7.33 -13.22
CA THR A 31 2.47 7.38 -14.03
C THR A 31 3.49 8.19 -13.29
N ILE A 32 4.67 7.61 -13.07
CA ILE A 32 5.78 8.30 -12.42
C ILE A 32 6.69 8.84 -13.50
N THR A 33 6.87 10.15 -13.52
CA THR A 33 7.73 10.82 -14.48
C THR A 33 9.03 11.24 -13.82
N GLN A 34 10.14 10.78 -14.39
CA GLN A 34 11.48 11.17 -13.92
C GLN A 34 12.28 11.66 -15.15
N GLY A 35 12.37 12.98 -15.30
CA GLY A 35 13.00 13.55 -16.48
C GLY A 35 12.28 13.15 -17.77
N ARG A 36 12.93 12.37 -18.61
CA ARG A 36 12.38 11.87 -19.87
C ARG A 36 11.68 10.53 -19.74
N TYR A 37 11.82 9.90 -18.59
CA TYR A 37 11.31 8.54 -18.39
C TYR A 37 9.94 8.57 -17.72
N ARG A 38 9.07 7.69 -18.19
CA ARG A 38 7.76 7.47 -17.60
C ARG A 38 7.68 6.00 -17.17
N SER A 39 7.31 5.77 -15.94
CA SER A 39 7.17 4.42 -15.40
C SER A 39 5.77 4.22 -14.86
N ARG A 40 5.30 2.99 -14.92
CA ARG A 40 4.03 2.61 -14.30
C ARG A 40 4.19 2.61 -12.80
N GLY A 41 3.20 3.15 -12.11
CA GLY A 41 3.25 3.23 -10.68
C GLY A 41 1.89 3.07 -10.05
N TYR A 42 1.92 3.08 -8.71
CA TYR A 42 0.73 3.09 -7.88
C TYR A 42 0.77 4.31 -6.98
N THR A 43 -0.38 4.91 -6.77
CA THR A 43 -0.55 5.95 -5.76
C THR A 43 -1.16 5.31 -4.53
N CYS A 44 -0.51 5.47 -3.40
CA CYS A 44 -0.93 4.90 -2.13
C CYS A 44 -0.91 5.96 -1.05
N LEU A 45 -1.66 5.70 0.03
CA LEU A 45 -1.73 6.58 1.18
C LEU A 45 -1.12 5.88 2.38
N THR A 46 -0.20 6.55 3.07
CA THR A 46 0.36 6.03 4.31
C THR A 46 -0.60 6.26 5.47
N HIS A 47 -0.32 5.65 6.62
CA HIS A 47 -1.13 5.86 7.82
C HIS A 47 -1.08 7.31 8.32
N ASP A 48 -0.08 8.08 7.91
CA ASP A 48 0.03 9.51 8.24
C ASP A 48 -0.69 10.39 7.21
N ALA A 49 -1.49 9.79 6.34
CA ALA A 49 -2.20 10.48 5.27
C ALA A 49 -1.29 11.13 4.23
N GLU A 50 -0.09 10.62 4.08
CA GLU A 50 0.85 11.07 3.06
C GLU A 50 0.67 10.27 1.78
N LYS A 51 0.51 10.96 0.65
CA LYS A 51 0.46 10.31 -0.65
C LYS A 51 1.86 9.99 -1.12
N ILE A 52 2.06 8.73 -1.49
CA ILE A 52 3.33 8.29 -2.05
C ILE A 52 3.08 7.56 -3.36
N GLN A 53 4.11 7.48 -4.17
CA GLN A 53 4.07 6.72 -5.42
C GLN A 53 5.08 5.59 -5.35
N LEU A 54 4.66 4.42 -5.81
CA LEU A 54 5.52 3.23 -5.84
C LEU A 54 5.63 2.74 -7.28
N PHE A 55 6.80 2.28 -7.65
CA PHE A 55 7.02 1.72 -8.98
C PHE A 55 6.39 0.34 -9.06
N ARG A 56 5.54 0.15 -10.09
CA ARG A 56 4.80 -1.10 -10.25
C ARG A 56 5.71 -2.32 -10.41
N ASP A 57 6.83 -2.14 -11.10
CA ASP A 57 7.72 -3.25 -11.43
C ASP A 57 8.77 -3.52 -10.35
N ASN A 58 9.00 -2.56 -9.45
CA ASN A 58 10.08 -2.65 -8.46
C ASN A 58 9.59 -2.97 -7.06
N ASP A 59 8.37 -2.58 -6.72
CA ASP A 59 7.87 -2.71 -5.35
C ASP A 59 6.91 -3.89 -5.25
N PRO A 60 7.24 -4.91 -4.45
CA PRO A 60 6.40 -6.11 -4.34
C PRO A 60 5.20 -5.83 -3.43
N LEU A 61 4.13 -5.36 -4.02
CA LEU A 61 2.88 -5.10 -3.30
C LEU A 61 1.96 -6.32 -3.38
N TYR A 62 1.30 -6.62 -2.28
CA TYR A 62 0.25 -7.62 -2.27
C TYR A 62 -0.90 -7.18 -1.37
N ARG A 63 -2.11 -7.57 -1.76
CA ARG A 63 -3.33 -7.20 -1.05
C ARG A 63 -3.44 -8.00 0.24
N VAL A 64 -3.76 -7.30 1.34
CA VAL A 64 -3.97 -7.93 2.64
C VAL A 64 -5.37 -7.67 3.21
N GLY A 65 -6.13 -6.77 2.62
CA GLY A 65 -7.48 -6.46 3.06
C GLY A 65 -8.10 -5.37 2.22
N HIS A 66 -9.26 -4.88 2.66
CA HIS A 66 -9.95 -3.78 2.02
C HIS A 66 -10.56 -2.87 3.10
N MET A 67 -10.56 -1.57 2.85
CA MET A 67 -11.07 -0.58 3.82
C MET A 67 -12.53 -0.80 4.19
N ALA A 68 -13.32 -1.37 3.29
CA ALA A 68 -14.73 -1.65 3.57
C ALA A 68 -14.93 -2.63 4.74
N GLU A 69 -13.89 -3.38 5.10
CA GLU A 69 -13.93 -4.34 6.20
C GLU A 69 -13.63 -3.68 7.57
N TYR A 70 -13.29 -2.40 7.58
CA TYR A 70 -12.83 -1.70 8.79
C TYR A 70 -13.48 -0.33 8.89
N ASP A 71 -13.57 0.18 10.11
CA ASP A 71 -14.12 1.52 10.34
C ASP A 71 -13.18 2.64 9.88
N SER A 72 -11.88 2.38 9.88
CA SER A 72 -10.87 3.33 9.45
C SER A 72 -9.60 2.62 9.04
N PHE A 73 -8.72 3.34 8.35
CA PHE A 73 -7.41 2.79 8.01
C PHE A 73 -6.60 2.47 9.26
N MET A 74 -6.71 3.28 10.31
CA MET A 74 -6.00 3.01 11.56
C MET A 74 -6.49 1.72 12.20
N ALA A 75 -7.80 1.45 12.17
CA ALA A 75 -8.34 0.19 12.67
C ALA A 75 -7.83 -0.99 11.84
N ALA A 76 -7.76 -0.83 10.54
CA ALA A 76 -7.21 -1.85 9.65
C ALA A 76 -5.75 -2.16 9.98
N LEU A 77 -4.94 -1.13 10.18
CA LEU A 77 -3.53 -1.31 10.52
C LEU A 77 -3.36 -2.06 11.83
N ALA A 78 -4.15 -1.72 12.85
CA ALA A 78 -4.09 -2.39 14.13
C ALA A 78 -4.40 -3.89 13.99
N GLY A 79 -5.45 -4.21 13.23
CA GLY A 79 -5.82 -5.60 12.99
C GLY A 79 -4.75 -6.38 12.24
N LEU A 80 -4.11 -5.75 11.24
CA LEU A 80 -3.05 -6.39 10.48
C LEU A 80 -1.79 -6.61 11.30
N LYS A 81 -1.45 -5.68 12.17
CA LYS A 81 -0.31 -5.83 13.06
C LYS A 81 -0.53 -6.99 14.05
N ASP A 82 -1.71 -7.07 14.62
CA ASP A 82 -2.05 -8.17 15.52
C ASP A 82 -1.98 -9.52 14.80
N PHE A 83 -2.52 -9.57 13.60
CA PHE A 83 -2.46 -10.78 12.78
C PHE A 83 -1.03 -11.23 12.51
N LYS A 84 -0.14 -10.28 12.25
CA LYS A 84 1.26 -10.59 11.98
C LYS A 84 2.00 -11.12 13.19
N GLU A 85 1.68 -10.61 14.36
CA GLU A 85 2.34 -11.04 15.59
C GLU A 85 2.01 -12.48 15.94
N ASP A 86 0.86 -12.97 15.48
CA ASP A 86 0.41 -14.33 15.74
C ASP A 86 1.07 -15.36 14.84
N THR A 87 1.79 -14.92 13.83
CA THR A 87 2.51 -15.81 12.92
C THR A 87 4.00 -15.78 13.19
#